data_fb43085ddba222cd4e8a98df467e1f90
#
_entry.id   fb43085ddba222cd4e8a98df467e1f90
#
_cell.length_a   1.000
_cell.length_b   1.000
_cell.length_c   1.000
_cell.angle_alpha   90.00
_cell.angle_beta   90.00
_cell.angle_gamma   90.00
#
_symmetry.space_group_name_H-M   'P 1'
#
loop_
_entity.id
_entity.type
_entity.pdbx_description
1 polymer ?
#
loop_
_entity_poly.entity_id
_entity_poly.type
_entity_poly.pdbx_seq_one_letter_code
_entity_poly.pdbx_strand_id
1 'polypeptide(L)'
;HTVYVYGLPAQGTVLPNVNGRIPRNRFTGEPGFDKFNMERYSIGYLFEHAFNSQLKLRNSARYFHADSTYHSTDIWQLAPDQRWTADRGAMPRWDRSSALISDTSLQYEAGSSMVRHTLLAGIDYSLPKHETERYIRSNNNIDLYDPVYGLPLGPAAPFPGSSSVTDMKRLGIYLQDQIKIADKWVVLLGGRQDWVTVDERNFFTDEKYADGEKSKAFTGRAGLVYLADNGLAPFLSYSESFEPTSGQDRQGSRFQPTTGQQY
;
A
#
# COMPACT_ATOMS: atom_id res chain seq x y z
N HIS A 1 19.39 7.43 -8.12
CA HIS A 1 19.30 6.02 -7.72
C HIS A 1 18.81 5.19 -8.90
N THR A 2 19.55 4.13 -9.24
CA THR A 2 19.14 3.17 -10.27
C THR A 2 18.13 2.22 -9.63
N VAL A 3 16.96 2.08 -10.26
CA VAL A 3 15.93 1.17 -9.80
C VAL A 3 15.91 -0.04 -10.72
N TYR A 4 16.05 -1.23 -10.14
CA TYR A 4 15.88 -2.49 -10.84
C TYR A 4 14.46 -3.00 -10.59
N VAL A 5 13.62 -3.00 -11.62
CA VAL A 5 12.25 -3.54 -11.52
C VAL A 5 12.23 -5.02 -11.83
N TYR A 6 12.96 -5.40 -12.87
CA TYR A 6 13.15 -6.79 -13.26
C TYR A 6 14.62 -7.13 -13.15
N GLY A 7 14.90 -8.22 -12.47
CA GLY A 7 16.26 -8.73 -12.32
C GLY A 7 16.84 -9.24 -13.64
N LEU A 8 18.05 -9.76 -13.57
CA LEU A 8 18.65 -10.49 -14.68
C LEU A 8 17.77 -11.71 -15.04
N PRO A 9 17.76 -12.12 -16.30
CA PRO A 9 17.05 -13.33 -16.72
C PRO A 9 17.47 -14.57 -15.93
N ALA A 10 16.57 -15.53 -15.79
CA ALA A 10 16.88 -16.80 -15.11
C ALA A 10 18.03 -17.55 -15.81
N GLN A 11 18.03 -17.55 -17.16
CA GLN A 11 19.11 -18.11 -17.96
C GLN A 11 20.38 -17.27 -17.82
N GLY A 12 21.44 -17.89 -17.37
CA GLY A 12 22.72 -17.23 -17.09
C GLY A 12 22.86 -16.70 -15.66
N THR A 13 21.82 -16.85 -14.83
CA THR A 13 21.85 -16.53 -13.39
C THR A 13 21.60 -17.78 -12.55
N VAL A 14 20.35 -18.23 -12.43
CA VAL A 14 19.97 -19.44 -11.68
C VAL A 14 19.87 -20.69 -12.57
N LEU A 15 19.62 -20.50 -13.87
CA LEU A 15 19.60 -21.57 -14.85
C LEU A 15 20.85 -21.48 -15.76
N PRO A 16 21.28 -22.62 -16.38
CA PRO A 16 22.33 -22.60 -17.38
C PRO A 16 22.02 -21.67 -18.54
N ASN A 17 23.09 -21.13 -19.17
CA ASN A 17 23.05 -20.36 -20.40
C ASN A 17 24.20 -20.82 -21.31
N VAL A 18 23.94 -20.98 -22.58
CA VAL A 18 24.92 -21.44 -23.57
C VAL A 18 26.14 -20.52 -23.69
N ASN A 19 26.00 -19.24 -23.31
CA ASN A 19 27.05 -18.23 -23.30
C ASN A 19 27.75 -18.08 -21.93
N GLY A 20 27.45 -18.95 -20.97
CA GLY A 20 27.97 -18.88 -19.61
C GLY A 20 27.17 -17.97 -18.68
N ARG A 21 27.74 -17.58 -17.55
CA ARG A 21 27.08 -16.74 -16.57
C ARG A 21 27.03 -15.28 -16.99
N ILE A 22 25.88 -14.65 -16.86
CA ILE A 22 25.72 -13.19 -16.99
C ILE A 22 26.48 -12.53 -15.83
N PRO A 23 27.29 -11.48 -16.07
CA PRO A 23 27.95 -10.74 -15.00
C PRO A 23 26.94 -10.20 -13.98
N ARG A 24 27.21 -10.37 -12.69
CA ARG A 24 26.29 -9.94 -11.61
C ARG A 24 26.04 -8.43 -11.59
N ASN A 25 26.97 -7.65 -12.08
CA ASN A 25 26.87 -6.19 -12.18
C ASN A 25 26.30 -5.74 -13.54
N ARG A 26 25.75 -6.66 -14.33
CA ARG A 26 25.13 -6.31 -15.60
C ARG A 26 23.91 -5.44 -15.35
N PHE A 27 23.92 -4.23 -15.89
CA PHE A 27 22.77 -3.35 -15.92
C PHE A 27 21.91 -3.68 -17.14
N THR A 28 20.65 -3.95 -16.95
CA THR A 28 19.70 -4.30 -18.02
C THR A 28 18.79 -3.14 -18.40
N GLY A 29 18.85 -2.06 -17.62
CA GLY A 29 18.16 -0.82 -17.87
C GLY A 29 18.81 0.06 -18.94
N GLU A 30 18.38 1.31 -19.02
CA GLU A 30 18.90 2.31 -19.95
C GLU A 30 19.47 3.49 -19.17
N PRO A 31 20.81 3.67 -19.13
CA PRO A 31 21.44 4.81 -18.49
C PRO A 31 20.87 6.13 -19.03
N GLY A 32 20.55 7.07 -18.14
CA GLY A 32 19.96 8.35 -18.52
C GLY A 32 18.44 8.33 -18.69
N PHE A 33 17.81 7.17 -18.84
CA PHE A 33 16.36 7.02 -18.83
C PHE A 33 15.85 6.47 -17.50
N ASP A 34 16.39 5.34 -17.03
CA ASP A 34 15.94 4.69 -15.80
C ASP A 34 16.19 5.58 -14.60
N LYS A 35 15.13 5.92 -13.88
CA LYS A 35 15.20 6.79 -12.69
C LYS A 35 14.01 6.57 -11.78
N PHE A 36 14.22 6.86 -10.50
CA PHE A 36 13.18 7.02 -9.50
C PHE A 36 13.42 8.31 -8.73
N ASN A 37 12.49 9.23 -8.83
CA ASN A 37 12.45 10.45 -8.03
C ASN A 37 11.11 10.51 -7.31
N MET A 38 11.12 10.96 -6.07
CA MET A 38 9.92 11.18 -5.28
C MET A 38 10.07 12.46 -4.48
N GLU A 39 9.06 13.31 -4.57
CA GLU A 39 8.88 14.46 -3.71
C GLU A 39 7.60 14.25 -2.89
N ARG A 40 7.69 14.49 -1.59
CA ARG A 40 6.55 14.36 -0.70
C ARG A 40 6.57 15.40 0.39
N TYR A 41 5.40 15.87 0.76
CA TYR A 41 5.23 16.73 1.93
C TYR A 41 3.98 16.33 2.70
N SER A 42 3.95 16.65 3.96
CA SER A 42 2.76 16.50 4.79
C SER A 42 2.69 17.60 5.83
N ILE A 43 1.47 17.99 6.14
CA ILE A 43 1.15 18.93 7.21
C ILE A 43 0.01 18.34 8.04
N GLY A 44 0.06 18.55 9.34
CA GLY A 44 -1.00 18.05 10.22
C GLY A 44 -0.84 18.59 11.63
N TYR A 45 -1.79 18.19 12.46
CA TYR A 45 -1.76 18.50 13.88
C TYR A 45 -2.22 17.29 14.71
N LEU A 46 -1.82 17.33 15.97
CA LEU A 46 -2.31 16.49 17.03
C LEU A 46 -2.87 17.41 18.12
N PHE A 47 -4.10 17.19 18.51
CA PHE A 47 -4.77 17.88 19.59
C PHE A 47 -5.17 16.88 20.66
N GLU A 48 -4.89 17.21 21.92
CA GLU A 48 -5.34 16.43 23.07
C GLU A 48 -5.89 17.41 24.13
N HIS A 49 -7.04 17.05 24.68
CA HIS A 49 -7.64 17.79 25.77
C HIS A 49 -8.18 16.85 26.85
N ALA A 50 -7.70 17.00 28.06
CA ALA A 50 -8.24 16.30 29.22
C ALA A 50 -9.31 17.17 29.90
N PHE A 51 -10.57 16.77 29.83
CA PHE A 51 -11.67 17.45 30.52
C PHE A 51 -11.56 17.26 32.03
N ASN A 52 -11.09 16.10 32.44
CA ASN A 52 -10.80 15.74 33.84
C ASN A 52 -9.83 14.52 33.85
N SER A 53 -9.60 13.94 35.01
CA SER A 53 -8.71 12.78 35.17
C SER A 53 -9.22 11.50 34.47
N GLN A 54 -10.48 11.45 34.08
CA GLN A 54 -11.13 10.26 33.49
C GLN A 54 -11.43 10.42 32.01
N LEU A 55 -11.69 11.65 31.53
CA LEU A 55 -12.17 11.90 30.19
C LEU A 55 -11.19 12.73 29.38
N LYS A 56 -10.74 12.14 28.25
CA LYS A 56 -9.75 12.73 27.35
C LYS A 56 -10.28 12.66 25.91
N LEU A 57 -10.20 13.80 25.21
CA LEU A 57 -10.46 13.91 23.78
C LEU A 57 -9.12 13.98 23.05
N ARG A 58 -8.99 13.23 21.97
CA ARG A 58 -7.91 13.35 20.99
C ARG A 58 -8.50 13.62 19.62
N ASN A 59 -7.87 14.51 18.89
CA ASN A 59 -8.15 14.73 17.48
C ASN A 59 -6.83 14.90 16.74
N SER A 60 -6.72 14.27 15.59
CA SER A 60 -5.62 14.46 14.67
C SER A 60 -6.14 14.68 13.26
N ALA A 61 -5.46 15.54 12.51
CA ALA A 61 -5.66 15.60 11.07
C ALA A 61 -4.33 15.77 10.38
N ARG A 62 -4.21 15.15 9.19
CA ARG A 62 -3.01 15.22 8.37
C ARG A 62 -3.40 15.22 6.90
N TYR A 63 -2.84 16.16 6.17
CA TYR A 63 -2.78 16.11 4.72
C TYR A 63 -1.40 15.65 4.29
N PHE A 64 -1.33 14.77 3.30
CA PHE A 64 -0.08 14.48 2.61
C PHE A 64 -0.25 14.55 1.11
N HIS A 65 0.86 14.81 0.42
CA HIS A 65 0.97 14.77 -1.02
C HIS A 65 2.31 14.16 -1.41
N ALA A 66 2.32 13.36 -2.48
CA ALA A 66 3.52 12.77 -3.05
C ALA A 66 3.41 12.74 -4.57
N ASP A 67 4.45 13.21 -5.24
CA ASP A 67 4.67 13.03 -6.68
C ASP A 67 5.87 12.12 -6.88
N SER A 68 5.74 11.13 -7.75
CA SER A 68 6.87 10.29 -8.14
C SER A 68 7.00 10.16 -9.64
N THR A 69 8.24 10.14 -10.10
CA THR A 69 8.62 9.79 -11.46
C THR A 69 9.39 8.49 -11.40
N TYR A 70 8.88 7.49 -12.07
CA TYR A 70 9.47 6.18 -12.15
C TYR A 70 9.62 5.76 -13.61
N HIS A 71 10.84 5.77 -14.11
CA HIS A 71 11.16 5.30 -15.44
C HIS A 71 11.95 4.00 -15.33
N SER A 72 11.50 2.97 -15.97
CA SER A 72 12.14 1.67 -15.99
C SER A 72 12.28 1.14 -17.40
N THR A 73 13.32 0.34 -17.59
CA THR A 73 13.49 -0.48 -18.78
C THR A 73 13.40 -1.94 -18.39
N ASP A 74 12.50 -2.67 -19.04
CA ASP A 74 12.19 -4.05 -18.72
C ASP A 74 12.59 -4.97 -19.87
N ILE A 75 13.11 -6.15 -19.52
CA ILE A 75 13.32 -7.27 -20.45
C ILE A 75 12.15 -8.21 -20.33
N TRP A 76 11.42 -8.41 -21.41
CA TRP A 76 10.28 -9.33 -21.43
C TRP A 76 10.65 -10.70 -22.02
N GLN A 77 11.62 -10.73 -22.91
CA GLN A 77 12.04 -11.98 -23.54
C GLN A 77 13.52 -11.96 -23.92
N LEU A 78 14.16 -13.13 -23.85
CA LEU A 78 15.47 -13.37 -24.44
C LEU A 78 15.34 -13.90 -25.87
N ALA A 79 16.32 -13.58 -26.70
CA ALA A 79 16.48 -14.22 -28.01
C ALA A 79 16.88 -15.70 -27.85
N PRO A 80 16.66 -16.55 -28.87
CA PRO A 80 16.99 -17.98 -28.80
C PRO A 80 18.46 -18.28 -28.49
N ASP A 81 19.37 -17.37 -28.84
CA ASP A 81 20.81 -17.47 -28.54
C ASP A 81 21.14 -17.23 -27.06
N GLN A 82 20.12 -16.81 -26.23
CA GLN A 82 20.24 -16.47 -24.82
C GLN A 82 21.31 -15.42 -24.50
N ARG A 83 21.77 -14.68 -25.50
CA ARG A 83 22.73 -13.62 -25.40
C ARG A 83 22.09 -12.23 -25.51
N TRP A 84 21.20 -12.09 -26.48
CA TRP A 84 20.48 -10.86 -26.75
C TRP A 84 19.09 -10.85 -26.07
N THR A 85 18.62 -9.67 -25.72
CA THR A 85 17.18 -9.51 -25.45
C THR A 85 16.41 -9.57 -26.77
N ALA A 86 15.27 -10.24 -26.79
CA ALA A 86 14.38 -10.28 -27.94
C ALA A 86 13.27 -9.24 -27.84
N ASP A 87 12.89 -8.90 -26.61
CA ASP A 87 11.85 -7.92 -26.32
C ASP A 87 12.27 -7.10 -25.10
N ARG A 88 12.44 -5.79 -25.31
CA ARG A 88 12.87 -4.83 -24.29
C ARG A 88 12.07 -3.53 -24.46
N GLY A 89 11.44 -3.08 -23.41
CA GLY A 89 10.62 -1.87 -23.43
C GLY A 89 11.02 -0.87 -22.37
N ALA A 90 10.73 0.38 -22.62
CA ALA A 90 10.91 1.46 -21.67
C ALA A 90 9.55 1.97 -21.20
N MET A 91 9.34 2.04 -19.88
CA MET A 91 8.07 2.40 -19.26
C MET A 91 8.22 3.64 -18.37
N PRO A 92 8.03 4.84 -18.94
CA PRO A 92 7.89 6.04 -18.12
C PRO A 92 6.55 6.03 -17.38
N ARG A 93 6.62 6.34 -16.09
CA ARG A 93 5.47 6.38 -15.18
C ARG A 93 5.58 7.59 -14.26
N TRP A 94 4.44 8.23 -14.05
CA TRP A 94 4.26 9.28 -13.06
C TRP A 94 3.10 8.90 -12.16
N ASP A 95 3.34 8.97 -10.86
CA ASP A 95 2.30 8.74 -9.86
C ASP A 95 2.14 10.00 -9.01
N ARG A 96 0.89 10.35 -8.75
CA ARG A 96 0.52 11.39 -7.81
C ARG A 96 -0.41 10.80 -6.76
N SER A 97 -0.08 11.01 -5.50
CA SER A 97 -0.89 10.54 -4.38
C SER A 97 -1.16 11.68 -3.41
N SER A 98 -2.37 11.77 -2.92
CA SER A 98 -2.71 12.70 -1.84
C SER A 98 -3.75 12.08 -0.92
N ALA A 99 -3.77 12.48 0.34
CA ALA A 99 -4.87 12.16 1.24
C ALA A 99 -5.03 13.20 2.35
N LEU A 100 -6.27 13.49 2.67
CA LEU A 100 -6.66 14.08 3.95
C LEU A 100 -7.12 12.94 4.86
N ILE A 101 -6.56 12.86 6.06
CA ILE A 101 -6.88 11.86 7.07
C ILE A 101 -7.18 12.59 8.36
N SER A 102 -8.29 12.24 9.03
CA SER A 102 -8.64 12.75 10.35
C SER A 102 -9.12 11.61 11.23
N ASP A 103 -8.73 11.63 12.51
CA ASP A 103 -9.21 10.73 13.55
C ASP A 103 -9.60 11.55 14.77
N THR A 104 -10.76 11.23 15.34
CA THR A 104 -11.25 11.82 16.58
C THR A 104 -11.65 10.70 17.53
N SER A 105 -11.07 10.70 18.71
CA SER A 105 -11.35 9.67 19.71
C SER A 105 -11.59 10.28 21.10
N LEU A 106 -12.48 9.62 21.85
CA LEU A 106 -12.77 9.90 23.24
C LEU A 106 -12.34 8.69 24.08
N GLN A 107 -11.45 8.93 25.03
CA GLN A 107 -11.02 7.95 26.02
C GLN A 107 -11.70 8.25 27.35
N TYR A 108 -12.28 7.21 27.96
CA TYR A 108 -12.89 7.32 29.28
C TYR A 108 -12.38 6.23 30.21
N GLU A 109 -11.88 6.63 31.36
CA GLU A 109 -11.39 5.72 32.41
C GLU A 109 -12.41 5.62 33.54
N ALA A 110 -12.80 4.39 33.87
CA ALA A 110 -13.78 4.10 34.91
C ALA A 110 -13.42 2.83 35.68
N GLY A 111 -13.97 2.67 36.87
CA GLY A 111 -13.86 1.43 37.63
C GLY A 111 -13.44 1.62 39.08
N SER A 112 -12.96 0.54 39.67
CA SER A 112 -12.52 0.43 41.06
C SER A 112 -11.06 -0.01 41.11
N SER A 113 -10.53 -0.20 42.33
CA SER A 113 -9.22 -0.80 42.53
C SER A 113 -9.12 -2.25 42.01
N MET A 114 -10.24 -2.98 41.94
CA MET A 114 -10.28 -4.36 41.47
C MET A 114 -10.46 -4.47 39.95
N VAL A 115 -11.30 -3.62 39.37
CA VAL A 115 -11.60 -3.65 37.92
C VAL A 115 -11.54 -2.23 37.36
N ARG A 116 -10.68 -2.02 36.39
CA ARG A 116 -10.53 -0.75 35.67
C ARG A 116 -10.82 -0.93 34.19
N HIS A 117 -11.60 -0.04 33.65
CA HIS A 117 -11.95 0.07 32.25
C HIS A 117 -11.25 1.27 31.62
N THR A 118 -10.68 1.08 30.45
CA THR A 118 -10.25 2.17 29.57
C THR A 118 -11.02 2.02 28.27
N LEU A 119 -12.13 2.74 28.19
CA LEU A 119 -12.99 2.81 27.02
C LEU A 119 -12.43 3.78 26.01
N LEU A 120 -12.39 3.41 24.74
CA LEU A 120 -12.01 4.25 23.62
C LEU A 120 -13.10 4.15 22.54
N ALA A 121 -13.75 5.27 22.24
CA ALA A 121 -14.66 5.39 21.11
C ALA A 121 -14.14 6.42 20.13
N GLY A 122 -14.24 6.15 18.84
CA GLY A 122 -13.74 7.10 17.86
C GLY A 122 -14.37 6.96 16.49
N ILE A 123 -14.08 7.99 15.69
CA ILE A 123 -14.46 8.10 14.28
C ILE A 123 -13.23 8.57 13.50
N ASP A 124 -12.94 7.89 12.41
CA ASP A 124 -11.94 8.35 11.46
C ASP A 124 -12.53 8.53 10.07
N TYR A 125 -11.92 9.43 9.33
CA TYR A 125 -12.31 9.76 7.96
C TYR A 125 -11.08 10.00 7.11
N SER A 126 -11.07 9.44 5.90
CA SER A 126 -9.97 9.68 4.95
C SER A 126 -10.46 9.82 3.53
N LEU A 127 -9.73 10.65 2.77
CA LEU A 127 -9.98 10.98 1.36
C LEU A 127 -8.69 10.73 0.56
N PRO A 128 -8.26 9.48 0.37
CA PRO A 128 -7.14 9.17 -0.50
C PRO A 128 -7.50 9.35 -1.97
N LYS A 129 -6.57 9.95 -2.71
CA LYS A 129 -6.59 10.06 -4.16
C LYS A 129 -5.27 9.55 -4.71
N HIS A 130 -5.34 8.74 -5.77
CA HIS A 130 -4.18 8.24 -6.47
C HIS A 130 -4.36 8.36 -7.97
N GLU A 131 -3.35 8.90 -8.66
CA GLU A 131 -3.30 9.01 -10.11
C GLU A 131 -2.04 8.31 -10.60
N THR A 132 -2.18 7.44 -11.57
CA THR A 132 -1.07 6.81 -12.29
C THR A 132 -1.19 7.14 -13.78
N GLU A 133 -0.17 7.76 -14.31
CA GLU A 133 0.00 8.00 -15.74
C GLU A 133 1.18 7.17 -16.23
N ARG A 134 0.96 6.27 -17.20
CA ARG A 134 1.97 5.36 -17.72
C ARG A 134 1.97 5.35 -19.23
N TYR A 135 3.17 5.32 -19.78
CA TYR A 135 3.42 5.11 -21.20
C TYR A 135 4.29 3.88 -21.42
N ILE A 136 4.29 3.41 -22.64
CA ILE A 136 5.20 2.38 -23.15
C ILE A 136 5.98 2.93 -24.33
N ARG A 137 7.24 2.57 -24.44
CA ARG A 137 8.12 2.89 -25.55
C ARG A 137 8.89 1.65 -25.97
N SER A 138 9.06 1.42 -27.26
CA SER A 138 10.01 0.42 -27.72
C SER A 138 11.43 0.84 -27.33
N ASN A 139 12.26 -0.13 -26.99
CA ASN A 139 13.66 0.08 -26.73
C ASN A 139 14.49 -0.91 -27.56
N ASN A 140 15.74 -0.54 -27.86
CA ASN A 140 16.65 -1.41 -28.58
C ASN A 140 17.02 -2.62 -27.72
N ASN A 141 17.11 -3.78 -28.34
CA ASN A 141 17.65 -4.98 -27.72
C ASN A 141 19.14 -4.80 -27.38
N ILE A 142 19.60 -5.42 -26.31
CA ILE A 142 21.00 -5.36 -25.88
C ILE A 142 21.62 -6.75 -25.80
N ASP A 143 22.93 -6.81 -26.04
CA ASP A 143 23.77 -7.95 -25.69
C ASP A 143 23.98 -7.97 -24.16
N LEU A 144 23.60 -9.05 -23.49
CA LEU A 144 23.72 -9.17 -22.03
C LEU A 144 25.18 -9.31 -21.56
N TYR A 145 26.12 -9.64 -22.47
CA TYR A 145 27.54 -9.82 -22.17
C TYR A 145 28.37 -8.61 -22.60
N ASP A 146 27.92 -7.89 -23.64
CA ASP A 146 28.60 -6.69 -24.17
C ASP A 146 27.56 -5.62 -24.60
N PRO A 147 26.86 -4.98 -23.62
CA PRO A 147 25.76 -4.07 -23.93
C PRO A 147 26.22 -2.74 -24.52
N VAL A 148 25.49 -2.27 -25.51
CA VAL A 148 25.56 -0.89 -26.01
C VAL A 148 24.35 -0.13 -25.55
N TYR A 149 24.58 0.95 -24.80
CA TYR A 149 23.54 1.82 -24.25
C TYR A 149 23.42 3.14 -24.99
N GLY A 150 22.40 3.93 -24.67
CA GLY A 150 22.22 5.30 -25.17
C GLY A 150 21.63 5.37 -26.57
N LEU A 151 21.09 4.25 -27.09
CA LEU A 151 20.36 4.27 -28.36
C LEU A 151 18.99 4.96 -28.19
N PRO A 152 18.49 5.64 -29.23
CA PRO A 152 17.20 6.34 -29.15
C PRO A 152 16.05 5.39 -28.82
N LEU A 153 15.23 5.81 -27.86
CA LEU A 153 13.96 5.13 -27.57
C LEU A 153 12.90 5.47 -28.64
N GLY A 154 12.03 4.53 -28.93
CA GLY A 154 10.87 4.75 -29.77
C GLY A 154 9.89 5.82 -29.20
N PRO A 155 8.87 6.21 -29.95
CA PRO A 155 7.87 7.16 -29.47
C PRO A 155 7.13 6.63 -28.25
N ALA A 156 6.73 7.53 -27.37
CA ALA A 156 5.88 7.18 -26.22
C ALA A 156 4.43 6.96 -26.68
N ALA A 157 3.87 5.83 -26.32
CA ALA A 157 2.45 5.54 -26.50
C ALA A 157 1.76 5.43 -25.14
N PRO A 158 0.57 6.02 -24.94
CA PRO A 158 -0.22 5.81 -23.72
C PRO A 158 -0.41 4.32 -23.41
N PHE A 159 -0.38 3.98 -22.13
CA PHE A 159 -0.64 2.62 -21.67
C PHE A 159 -1.92 2.59 -20.79
N PRO A 160 -3.11 2.67 -21.43
CA PRO A 160 -4.38 2.85 -20.72
C PRO A 160 -4.66 1.75 -19.69
N GLY A 161 -4.39 0.49 -20.02
CA GLY A 161 -4.65 -0.64 -19.12
C GLY A 161 -3.89 -0.64 -17.80
N SER A 162 -2.98 0.32 -17.62
CA SER A 162 -2.19 0.49 -16.38
C SER A 162 -2.14 1.93 -15.90
N SER A 163 -3.08 2.77 -16.37
CA SER A 163 -3.16 4.19 -16.01
C SER A 163 -4.55 4.51 -15.50
N SER A 164 -4.63 5.01 -14.27
CA SER A 164 -5.90 5.22 -13.58
C SER A 164 -5.89 6.47 -12.70
N VAL A 165 -7.07 6.96 -12.41
CA VAL A 165 -7.36 7.92 -11.35
C VAL A 165 -8.34 7.23 -10.38
N THR A 166 -7.94 7.11 -9.13
CA THR A 166 -8.74 6.51 -8.06
C THR A 166 -9.00 7.55 -6.99
N ASP A 167 -10.25 7.85 -6.74
CA ASP A 167 -10.73 8.67 -5.62
C ASP A 167 -11.45 7.77 -4.63
N MET A 168 -11.11 7.88 -3.35
CA MET A 168 -11.71 7.03 -2.32
C MET A 168 -12.19 7.87 -1.15
N LYS A 169 -13.30 7.43 -0.52
CA LYS A 169 -13.82 7.99 0.73
C LYS A 169 -13.94 6.85 1.72
N ARG A 170 -13.31 7.00 2.88
CA ARG A 170 -13.37 6.00 3.95
C ARG A 170 -13.91 6.66 5.21
N LEU A 171 -14.85 6.00 5.87
CA LEU A 171 -15.39 6.35 7.18
C LEU A 171 -15.30 5.12 8.06
N GLY A 172 -14.73 5.27 9.25
CA GLY A 172 -14.66 4.23 10.26
C GLY A 172 -15.23 4.71 11.59
N ILE A 173 -15.99 3.86 12.27
CA ILE A 173 -16.42 4.08 13.65
C ILE A 173 -15.93 2.89 14.46
N TYR A 174 -15.33 3.15 15.60
CA TYR A 174 -14.76 2.11 16.44
C TYR A 174 -15.05 2.32 17.92
N LEU A 175 -15.11 1.19 18.63
CA LEU A 175 -15.24 1.12 20.09
C LEU A 175 -14.33 0.02 20.62
N GLN A 176 -13.62 0.32 21.69
CA GLN A 176 -12.75 -0.63 22.39
C GLN A 176 -12.86 -0.45 23.88
N ASP A 177 -12.76 -1.56 24.62
CA ASP A 177 -12.58 -1.56 26.07
C ASP A 177 -11.34 -2.38 26.43
N GLN A 178 -10.44 -1.78 27.20
CA GLN A 178 -9.37 -2.46 27.89
C GLN A 178 -9.72 -2.59 29.36
N ILE A 179 -9.96 -3.82 29.80
CA ILE A 179 -10.39 -4.15 31.15
C ILE A 179 -9.19 -4.73 31.91
N LYS A 180 -8.74 -4.05 32.96
CA LYS A 180 -7.69 -4.54 33.84
C LYS A 180 -8.31 -5.05 35.14
N ILE A 181 -8.08 -6.33 35.48
CA ILE A 181 -8.68 -7.02 36.63
C ILE A 181 -7.56 -7.42 37.60
N ALA A 182 -7.70 -7.01 38.86
CA ALA A 182 -6.80 -7.33 39.96
C ALA A 182 -5.31 -7.08 39.65
N ASP A 183 -5.01 -6.11 38.79
CA ASP A 183 -3.67 -5.78 38.26
C ASP A 183 -2.92 -6.94 37.56
N LYS A 184 -3.59 -8.08 37.39
CA LYS A 184 -3.00 -9.30 36.80
C LYS A 184 -3.56 -9.64 35.42
N TRP A 185 -4.81 -9.41 35.16
CA TRP A 185 -5.44 -9.73 33.89
C TRP A 185 -5.73 -8.46 33.09
N VAL A 186 -5.37 -8.48 31.82
CA VAL A 186 -5.76 -7.42 30.86
C VAL A 186 -6.55 -8.07 29.75
N VAL A 187 -7.81 -7.70 29.65
CA VAL A 187 -8.70 -8.12 28.55
C VAL A 187 -8.88 -6.95 27.62
N LEU A 188 -8.73 -7.17 26.34
CA LEU A 188 -9.02 -6.20 25.29
C LEU A 188 -10.17 -6.72 24.44
N LEU A 189 -11.20 -5.91 24.27
CA LEU A 189 -12.31 -6.18 23.36
C LEU A 189 -12.52 -4.95 22.48
N GLY A 190 -12.71 -5.14 21.19
CA GLY A 190 -12.95 -4.02 20.30
C GLY A 190 -13.68 -4.44 19.03
N GLY A 191 -14.40 -3.49 18.46
CA GLY A 191 -15.09 -3.62 17.19
C GLY A 191 -14.99 -2.34 16.37
N ARG A 192 -15.00 -2.49 15.06
CA ARG A 192 -14.93 -1.40 14.10
C ARG A 192 -15.89 -1.66 12.95
N GLN A 193 -16.61 -0.65 12.53
CA GLN A 193 -17.42 -0.66 11.31
C GLN A 193 -16.81 0.33 10.32
N ASP A 194 -16.51 -0.17 9.12
CA ASP A 194 -15.98 0.62 8.01
C ASP A 194 -17.01 0.75 6.88
N TRP A 195 -17.01 1.91 6.24
CA TRP A 195 -17.68 2.20 4.97
C TRP A 195 -16.68 2.82 4.02
N VAL A 196 -16.62 2.29 2.82
CA VAL A 196 -15.72 2.77 1.77
C VAL A 196 -16.51 3.02 0.49
N THR A 197 -16.23 4.13 -0.15
CA THR A 197 -16.73 4.43 -1.51
C THR A 197 -15.53 4.64 -2.41
N VAL A 198 -15.52 4.02 -3.58
CA VAL A 198 -14.45 4.10 -4.58
C VAL A 198 -15.02 4.60 -5.90
N ASP A 199 -14.37 5.62 -6.44
CA ASP A 199 -14.52 6.06 -7.83
C ASP A 199 -13.19 5.79 -8.54
N GLU A 200 -13.20 5.07 -9.65
CA GLU A 200 -12.01 4.76 -10.42
C GLU A 200 -12.30 4.91 -11.91
N ARG A 201 -11.40 5.57 -12.64
CA ARG A 201 -11.49 5.76 -14.08
C ARG A 201 -10.13 5.62 -14.73
N ASN A 202 -10.15 5.34 -16.02
CA ASN A 202 -8.95 5.37 -16.85
C ASN A 202 -8.41 6.81 -16.94
N PHE A 203 -7.09 6.95 -16.81
CA PHE A 203 -6.43 8.27 -16.86
C PHE A 203 -6.56 8.96 -18.24
N PHE A 204 -6.51 8.20 -19.33
CA PHE A 204 -6.50 8.74 -20.69
C PHE A 204 -7.88 8.83 -21.34
N THR A 205 -8.77 7.89 -21.03
CA THR A 205 -10.06 7.75 -21.73
C THR A 205 -11.26 8.20 -20.91
N ASP A 206 -11.06 8.49 -19.62
CA ASP A 206 -12.12 8.73 -18.62
C ASP A 206 -13.16 7.58 -18.50
N GLU A 207 -12.89 6.43 -19.09
CA GLU A 207 -13.70 5.23 -18.92
C GLU A 207 -13.78 4.86 -17.44
N LYS A 208 -14.98 4.75 -16.92
CA LYS A 208 -15.19 4.42 -15.50
C LYS A 208 -15.00 2.93 -15.24
N TYR A 209 -14.15 2.63 -14.28
CA TYR A 209 -13.97 1.28 -13.74
C TYR A 209 -14.76 1.08 -12.45
N ALA A 210 -14.94 2.13 -11.63
CA ALA A 210 -15.86 2.19 -10.52
C ALA A 210 -16.59 3.54 -10.51
N ASP A 211 -17.88 3.54 -10.19
CA ASP A 211 -18.73 4.73 -10.13
C ASP A 211 -19.51 4.73 -8.81
N GLY A 212 -18.89 5.30 -7.77
CA GLY A 212 -19.46 5.34 -6.42
C GLY A 212 -19.64 3.96 -5.78
N GLU A 213 -18.76 3.02 -6.09
CA GLU A 213 -18.85 1.66 -5.58
C GLU A 213 -18.65 1.62 -4.07
N LYS A 214 -19.57 0.97 -3.37
CA LYS A 214 -19.63 0.95 -1.91
C LYS A 214 -19.31 -0.43 -1.36
N SER A 215 -18.44 -0.45 -0.35
CA SER A 215 -18.19 -1.62 0.47
C SER A 215 -18.27 -1.26 1.95
N LYS A 216 -18.56 -2.25 2.78
CA LYS A 216 -18.60 -2.11 4.23
C LYS A 216 -18.17 -3.41 4.89
N ALA A 217 -17.55 -3.29 6.05
CA ALA A 217 -17.22 -4.44 6.88
C ALA A 217 -17.26 -4.08 8.36
N PHE A 218 -17.63 -5.06 9.15
CA PHE A 218 -17.39 -5.05 10.59
C PHE A 218 -16.18 -5.95 10.86
N THR A 219 -15.26 -5.48 11.71
CA THR A 219 -14.09 -6.24 12.16
C THR A 219 -13.99 -6.19 13.67
N GLY A 220 -13.67 -7.35 14.26
CA GLY A 220 -13.52 -7.52 15.70
C GLY A 220 -12.08 -7.78 16.11
N ARG A 221 -11.77 -7.48 17.37
CA ARG A 221 -10.54 -7.90 18.04
C ARG A 221 -10.78 -8.25 19.48
N ALA A 222 -10.06 -9.27 19.96
CA ALA A 222 -10.03 -9.68 21.35
C ALA A 222 -8.62 -10.03 21.78
N GLY A 223 -8.26 -9.72 23.01
CA GLY A 223 -6.96 -10.04 23.56
C GLY A 223 -7.03 -10.34 25.05
N LEU A 224 -6.16 -11.20 25.52
CA LEU A 224 -6.01 -11.56 26.92
C LEU A 224 -4.52 -11.59 27.26
N VAL A 225 -4.14 -10.91 28.34
CA VAL A 225 -2.78 -10.95 28.88
C VAL A 225 -2.88 -11.28 30.37
N TYR A 226 -2.00 -12.17 30.82
CA TYR A 226 -1.81 -12.43 32.25
C TYR A 226 -0.46 -11.90 32.71
N LEU A 227 -0.44 -11.00 33.66
CA LEU A 227 0.76 -10.40 34.24
C LEU A 227 1.16 -11.20 35.49
N ALA A 228 2.12 -12.12 35.39
CA ALA A 228 2.58 -12.93 36.47
C ALA A 228 3.58 -12.16 37.35
N ASP A 229 3.64 -12.49 38.67
CA ASP A 229 4.54 -11.82 39.64
C ASP A 229 6.02 -12.03 39.34
N ASN A 230 6.38 -13.06 38.59
CA ASN A 230 7.75 -13.39 38.17
C ASN A 230 8.18 -12.63 36.88
N GLY A 231 7.38 -11.72 36.38
CA GLY A 231 7.66 -10.91 35.17
C GLY A 231 7.26 -11.57 33.83
N LEU A 232 6.71 -12.79 33.83
CA LEU A 232 6.14 -13.40 32.62
C LEU A 232 4.79 -12.76 32.30
N ALA A 233 4.52 -12.57 31.01
CA ALA A 233 3.27 -12.00 30.51
C ALA A 233 2.74 -12.79 29.31
N PRO A 234 2.27 -14.06 29.51
CA PRO A 234 1.65 -14.81 28.43
C PRO A 234 0.42 -14.07 27.89
N PHE A 235 0.22 -14.14 26.59
CA PHE A 235 -0.91 -13.49 25.92
C PHE A 235 -1.51 -14.37 24.85
N LEU A 236 -2.77 -14.07 24.54
CA LEU A 236 -3.53 -14.60 23.40
C LEU A 236 -4.23 -13.44 22.74
N SER A 237 -4.28 -13.43 21.41
CA SER A 237 -5.00 -12.40 20.67
C SER A 237 -5.71 -12.97 19.47
N TYR A 238 -6.80 -12.33 19.10
CA TYR A 238 -7.55 -12.53 17.87
C TYR A 238 -7.84 -11.17 17.24
N SER A 239 -7.67 -11.03 15.94
CA SER A 239 -8.04 -9.83 15.21
C SER A 239 -8.49 -10.14 13.79
N GLU A 240 -9.42 -9.34 13.30
CA GLU A 240 -9.89 -9.34 11.93
C GLU A 240 -9.39 -8.09 11.20
N SER A 241 -9.23 -8.19 9.90
CA SER A 241 -8.89 -7.06 9.03
C SER A 241 -9.76 -7.04 7.78
N PHE A 242 -9.93 -5.85 7.22
CA PHE A 242 -10.67 -5.59 5.98
C PHE A 242 -9.90 -4.59 5.14
N GLU A 243 -9.77 -4.87 3.85
CA GLU A 243 -9.21 -3.95 2.87
C GLU A 243 -10.02 -4.02 1.57
N PRO A 244 -10.56 -2.88 1.08
CA PRO A 244 -11.18 -2.80 -0.22
C PRO A 244 -10.17 -3.17 -1.31
N THR A 245 -10.55 -4.07 -2.21
CA THR A 245 -9.70 -4.50 -3.31
C THR A 245 -10.13 -3.80 -4.58
N SER A 246 -9.24 -3.01 -5.17
CA SER A 246 -9.46 -2.36 -6.47
C SER A 246 -9.31 -3.35 -7.61
N GLY A 247 -9.95 -3.03 -8.76
CA GLY A 247 -9.86 -3.83 -9.97
C GLY A 247 -11.03 -4.78 -10.19
N GLN A 248 -10.97 -5.45 -11.31
CA GLN A 248 -12.00 -6.41 -11.76
C GLN A 248 -11.33 -7.63 -12.41
N ASP A 249 -12.07 -8.73 -12.43
CA ASP A 249 -11.64 -9.94 -13.13
C ASP A 249 -11.76 -9.81 -14.66
N ARG A 250 -11.36 -10.86 -15.37
CA ARG A 250 -11.41 -10.87 -16.85
C ARG A 250 -12.84 -10.75 -17.42
N GLN A 251 -13.85 -11.08 -16.62
CA GLN A 251 -15.26 -10.99 -16.96
C GLN A 251 -15.87 -9.61 -16.62
N GLY A 252 -15.10 -8.71 -16.06
CA GLY A 252 -15.54 -7.39 -15.61
C GLY A 252 -16.19 -7.39 -14.22
N SER A 253 -16.17 -8.49 -13.49
CA SER A 253 -16.67 -8.58 -12.12
C SER A 253 -15.65 -8.02 -11.15
N ARG A 254 -16.08 -7.16 -10.23
CA ARG A 254 -15.23 -6.57 -9.22
C ARG A 254 -14.69 -7.60 -8.23
N PHE A 255 -13.46 -7.41 -7.83
CA PHE A 255 -12.89 -8.19 -6.73
C PHE A 255 -13.63 -7.89 -5.43
N GLN A 256 -13.93 -8.95 -4.68
CA GLN A 256 -14.46 -8.78 -3.33
C GLN A 256 -13.38 -8.19 -2.41
N PRO A 257 -13.77 -7.40 -1.39
CA PRO A 257 -12.82 -6.94 -0.39
C PRO A 257 -12.05 -8.11 0.23
N THR A 258 -10.76 -7.87 0.49
CA THR A 258 -9.91 -8.84 1.18
C THR A 258 -10.18 -8.77 2.68
N THR A 259 -10.42 -9.92 3.30
CA THR A 259 -10.54 -10.07 4.75
C THR A 259 -9.43 -10.96 5.28
N GLY A 260 -8.92 -10.66 6.45
CA GLY A 260 -7.89 -11.44 7.13
C GLY A 260 -8.27 -11.74 8.56
N GLN A 261 -7.76 -12.86 9.08
CA GLN A 261 -7.85 -13.24 10.48
C GLN A 261 -6.46 -13.59 11.00
N GLN A 262 -6.17 -13.15 12.22
CA GLN A 262 -4.89 -13.39 12.88
C GLN A 262 -5.17 -13.89 14.31
N TYR A 263 -4.41 -14.92 14.70
CA TYR A 263 -4.44 -15.53 16.02
C TYR A 263 -3.10 -15.40 16.72
#